data_edf97781e5aea10464374becddd9e8f0
#
_entry.id   edf97781e5aea10464374becddd9e8f0
#
_cell.length_a   1.000
_cell.length_b   1.000
_cell.length_c   1.000
_cell.angle_alpha   90.00
_cell.angle_beta   90.00
_cell.angle_gamma   90.00
#
_symmetry.space_group_name_H-M   'P 1'
#
loop_
_entity.id
_entity.type
_entity.pdbx_description
1 polymer ?
#
loop_
_entity_poly.entity_id
_entity_poly.type
_entity_poly.pdbx_seq_one_letter_code
_entity_poly.pdbx_strand_id
1 'polypeptide(L)'
;MSENQETSRRDFIRDIVAEDLASGKHDRIVTRFPPEPNGYLHIGHAKAICLSWGIARENAATGSEFHLRFDDTNPSKEEQEYVDSIQEDIKWLGCDWGEHLYFASNYFEFFYDCAVCLIREGKAFVDQQRPEEIRAAHGTVAEPGTESPYRDRPVEENLTLFEKMRAGEFQDGEAVLRAKVDMASSNMHMRDPIIYRVLHESHHNTGDKWCIYPMYDFAHPLEDACEHVTHSLCTLEFEVHRPIYDW
;
A
#
# COMPACT_ATOMS: atom_id res chain seq x y z
N MET A 1 33.28 -28.32 -28.81
CA MET A 1 32.53 -28.27 -27.52
C MET A 1 31.51 -27.16 -27.65
N SER A 2 30.29 -27.52 -27.95
CA SER A 2 29.19 -26.55 -28.11
C SER A 2 28.77 -26.13 -26.72
N GLU A 3 28.94 -24.83 -26.41
CA GLU A 3 28.29 -24.23 -25.27
C GLU A 3 26.77 -24.35 -25.45
N ASN A 4 26.19 -25.19 -24.60
CA ASN A 4 24.74 -25.18 -24.38
C ASN A 4 24.37 -23.81 -23.79
N GLN A 5 24.01 -22.85 -24.65
CA GLN A 5 23.17 -21.76 -24.21
C GLN A 5 21.81 -22.39 -23.83
N GLU A 6 21.64 -22.72 -22.55
CA GLU A 6 20.32 -22.84 -21.96
C GLU A 6 19.62 -21.51 -22.21
N THR A 7 18.80 -21.46 -23.23
CA THR A 7 17.81 -20.38 -23.39
C THR A 7 16.89 -20.50 -22.18
N SER A 8 17.24 -19.82 -21.09
CA SER A 8 16.37 -19.61 -19.95
C SER A 8 15.03 -19.14 -20.54
N ARG A 9 13.98 -19.93 -20.39
CA ARG A 9 12.63 -19.50 -20.75
C ARG A 9 12.30 -18.31 -19.87
N ARG A 10 12.49 -17.10 -20.42
CA ARG A 10 12.08 -15.87 -19.77
C ARG A 10 10.56 -15.81 -19.76
N ASP A 11 10.01 -15.38 -18.64
CA ASP A 11 8.61 -15.01 -18.54
C ASP A 11 8.49 -13.50 -18.85
N PHE A 12 7.26 -13.02 -19.04
CA PHE A 12 6.98 -11.64 -19.41
C PHE A 12 7.50 -10.61 -18.37
N ILE A 13 7.59 -10.99 -17.09
CA ILE A 13 8.10 -10.11 -16.03
C ILE A 13 9.60 -9.90 -16.23
N ARG A 14 10.36 -10.96 -16.48
CA ARG A 14 11.79 -10.89 -16.74
C ARG A 14 12.11 -10.18 -18.05
N ASP A 15 11.22 -10.28 -19.03
CA ASP A 15 11.36 -9.53 -20.28
C ASP A 15 11.20 -8.02 -20.04
N ILE A 16 10.21 -7.58 -19.25
CA ILE A 16 10.03 -6.19 -18.83
C ILE A 16 11.24 -5.68 -18.06
N VAL A 17 11.69 -6.45 -17.04
CA VAL A 17 12.88 -6.09 -16.26
C VAL A 17 14.12 -5.90 -17.12
N ALA A 18 14.34 -6.82 -18.07
CA ALA A 18 15.48 -6.73 -18.98
C ALA A 18 15.40 -5.51 -19.92
N GLU A 19 14.20 -5.17 -20.41
CA GLU A 19 13.95 -3.98 -21.23
C GLU A 19 14.17 -2.69 -20.44
N ASP A 20 13.64 -2.62 -19.20
CA ASP A 20 13.78 -1.45 -18.34
C ASP A 20 15.24 -1.17 -17.97
N LEU A 21 16.04 -2.21 -17.71
CA LEU A 21 17.50 -2.08 -17.52
C LEU A 21 18.22 -1.68 -18.81
N ALA A 22 17.91 -2.32 -19.93
CA ALA A 22 18.58 -2.07 -21.20
C ALA A 22 18.30 -0.66 -21.76
N SER A 23 17.09 -0.13 -21.51
CA SER A 23 16.69 1.23 -21.89
C SER A 23 17.24 2.32 -20.96
N GLY A 24 17.80 1.95 -19.81
CA GLY A 24 18.23 2.89 -18.77
C GLY A 24 17.07 3.56 -18.02
N LYS A 25 15.87 3.02 -18.09
CA LYS A 25 14.74 3.50 -17.30
C LYS A 25 14.99 3.32 -15.80
N HIS A 26 15.67 2.24 -15.44
CA HIS A 26 16.16 1.96 -14.09
C HIS A 26 17.62 1.49 -14.16
N ASP A 27 18.44 1.97 -13.23
CA ASP A 27 19.84 1.54 -13.11
C ASP A 27 19.98 0.21 -12.36
N ARG A 28 19.00 -0.09 -11.50
CA ARG A 28 18.89 -1.31 -10.67
C ARG A 28 17.44 -1.70 -10.51
N ILE A 29 17.20 -2.91 -10.04
CA ILE A 29 15.87 -3.44 -9.76
C ILE A 29 15.66 -3.50 -8.25
N VAL A 30 14.60 -2.87 -7.77
CA VAL A 30 14.14 -2.97 -6.39
C VAL A 30 12.76 -3.60 -6.40
N THR A 31 12.66 -4.78 -5.78
CA THR A 31 11.41 -5.50 -5.58
C THR A 31 11.10 -5.62 -4.09
N ARG A 32 9.87 -5.96 -3.73
CA ARG A 32 9.49 -6.16 -2.32
C ARG A 32 8.47 -7.29 -2.16
N PHE A 33 8.41 -7.81 -0.95
CA PHE A 33 7.32 -8.62 -0.43
C PHE A 33 6.68 -7.87 0.75
N PRO A 34 5.40 -7.39 0.64
CA PRO A 34 4.76 -6.55 1.64
C PRO A 34 3.65 -7.30 2.40
N PRO A 35 3.96 -8.25 3.31
CA PRO A 35 2.93 -8.97 4.05
C PRO A 35 2.30 -8.10 5.15
N GLU A 36 0.98 -8.25 5.37
CA GLU A 36 0.36 -7.87 6.62
C GLU A 36 0.74 -8.89 7.71
N PRO A 37 1.20 -8.45 8.91
CA PRO A 37 1.55 -9.36 10.01
C PRO A 37 0.30 -9.81 10.78
N ASN A 38 -0.68 -10.43 10.08
CA ASN A 38 -1.99 -10.83 10.60
C ASN A 38 -2.27 -12.33 10.50
N GLY A 39 -1.26 -13.13 10.17
CA GLY A 39 -1.36 -14.57 10.03
C GLY A 39 -0.11 -15.23 9.47
N TYR A 40 -0.10 -16.56 9.48
CA TYR A 40 1.00 -17.35 8.92
C TYR A 40 1.00 -17.38 7.39
N LEU A 41 2.19 -17.53 6.81
CA LEU A 41 2.34 -17.64 5.36
C LEU A 41 1.77 -18.97 4.83
N HIS A 42 1.39 -18.97 3.58
CA HIS A 42 0.97 -20.17 2.84
C HIS A 42 1.69 -20.25 1.48
N ILE A 43 1.48 -21.33 0.74
CA ILE A 43 2.20 -21.60 -0.53
C ILE A 43 2.05 -20.48 -1.57
N GLY A 44 0.94 -19.74 -1.56
CA GLY A 44 0.75 -18.58 -2.42
C GLY A 44 1.75 -17.46 -2.12
N HIS A 45 2.02 -17.19 -0.84
CA HIS A 45 3.04 -16.24 -0.41
C HIS A 45 4.44 -16.70 -0.81
N ALA A 46 4.76 -18.00 -0.64
CA ALA A 46 6.06 -18.55 -1.05
C ALA A 46 6.36 -18.28 -2.53
N LYS A 47 5.34 -18.41 -3.42
CA LYS A 47 5.48 -18.07 -4.84
C LYS A 47 5.84 -16.60 -5.04
N ALA A 48 5.15 -15.67 -4.36
CA ALA A 48 5.39 -14.22 -4.48
C ALA A 48 6.78 -13.85 -3.96
N ILE A 49 7.20 -14.41 -2.82
CA ILE A 49 8.51 -14.19 -2.21
C ILE A 49 9.61 -14.66 -3.17
N CYS A 50 9.54 -15.93 -3.63
CA CYS A 50 10.56 -16.49 -4.51
C CYS A 50 10.65 -15.76 -5.86
N LEU A 51 9.52 -15.24 -6.39
CA LEU A 51 9.52 -14.46 -7.62
C LEU A 51 10.21 -13.11 -7.41
N SER A 52 9.79 -12.34 -6.40
CA SER A 52 10.34 -10.99 -6.14
C SER A 52 11.81 -11.06 -5.77
N TRP A 53 12.18 -11.95 -4.85
CA TRP A 53 13.58 -12.16 -4.47
C TRP A 53 14.42 -12.71 -5.64
N GLY A 54 13.89 -13.65 -6.42
CA GLY A 54 14.57 -14.24 -7.57
C GLY A 54 14.95 -13.18 -8.62
N ILE A 55 14.03 -12.26 -8.94
CA ILE A 55 14.26 -11.17 -9.88
C ILE A 55 15.38 -10.24 -9.37
N ALA A 56 15.35 -9.83 -8.11
CA ALA A 56 16.40 -8.99 -7.54
C ALA A 56 17.75 -9.72 -7.57
N ARG A 57 17.79 -11.00 -7.18
CA ARG A 57 19.01 -11.81 -7.17
C ARG A 57 19.58 -12.04 -8.57
N GLU A 58 18.76 -12.31 -9.57
CA GLU A 58 19.18 -12.48 -10.96
C GLU A 58 19.86 -11.23 -11.50
N ASN A 59 19.53 -10.06 -10.97
CA ASN A 59 20.08 -8.76 -11.34
C ASN A 59 21.03 -8.17 -10.28
N ALA A 60 21.56 -8.98 -9.37
CA ALA A 60 22.42 -8.51 -8.26
C ALA A 60 23.67 -7.74 -8.74
N ALA A 61 24.18 -8.02 -9.95
CA ALA A 61 25.33 -7.32 -10.54
C ALA A 61 25.07 -5.82 -10.75
N THR A 62 23.81 -5.38 -10.83
CA THR A 62 23.42 -3.97 -10.94
C THR A 62 23.19 -3.30 -9.58
N GLY A 63 23.42 -4.01 -8.47
CA GLY A 63 23.04 -3.54 -7.12
C GLY A 63 21.56 -3.64 -6.83
N SER A 64 20.86 -4.59 -7.49
CA SER A 64 19.43 -4.83 -7.27
C SER A 64 19.13 -5.40 -5.89
N GLU A 65 17.97 -5.05 -5.33
CA GLU A 65 17.58 -5.31 -3.94
C GLU A 65 16.21 -5.95 -3.85
N PHE A 66 16.02 -6.78 -2.82
CA PHE A 66 14.73 -7.30 -2.41
C PHE A 66 14.41 -6.80 -1.00
N HIS A 67 13.26 -6.15 -0.83
CA HIS A 67 12.81 -5.59 0.44
C HIS A 67 11.75 -6.49 1.10
N LEU A 68 11.83 -6.63 2.41
CA LEU A 68 10.72 -7.12 3.23
C LEU A 68 10.10 -5.92 3.93
N ARG A 69 8.84 -5.64 3.63
CA ARG A 69 8.10 -4.56 4.26
C ARG A 69 6.83 -5.11 4.91
N PHE A 70 6.71 -4.98 6.22
CA PHE A 70 5.47 -5.28 6.91
C PHE A 70 4.47 -4.14 6.70
N ASP A 71 3.34 -4.45 6.06
CA ASP A 71 2.19 -3.53 5.95
C ASP A 71 1.40 -3.59 7.26
N ASP A 72 1.94 -2.93 8.28
CA ASP A 72 1.38 -2.86 9.63
C ASP A 72 0.52 -1.59 9.81
N THR A 73 -0.45 -1.38 8.91
CA THR A 73 -1.36 -0.22 8.95
C THR A 73 -2.65 -0.47 9.75
N ASN A 74 -2.89 -1.69 10.21
CA ASN A 74 -4.11 -2.08 10.91
C ASN A 74 -3.86 -2.65 12.31
N PRO A 75 -3.85 -1.82 13.37
CA PRO A 75 -3.46 -2.23 14.73
C PRO A 75 -4.30 -3.37 15.33
N SER A 76 -5.55 -3.57 14.85
CA SER A 76 -6.46 -4.57 15.43
C SER A 76 -6.17 -6.01 15.04
N LYS A 77 -5.20 -6.27 14.17
CA LYS A 77 -4.94 -7.61 13.62
C LYS A 77 -3.47 -8.02 13.64
N GLU A 78 -2.58 -7.11 14.01
CA GLU A 78 -1.15 -7.28 13.84
C GLU A 78 -0.51 -7.75 15.14
N GLU A 79 0.25 -8.84 15.07
CA GLU A 79 0.90 -9.45 16.20
C GLU A 79 2.38 -9.71 15.91
N GLN A 80 3.24 -9.48 16.92
CA GLN A 80 4.68 -9.72 16.83
C GLN A 80 5.00 -11.19 16.45
N GLU A 81 4.18 -12.14 16.88
CA GLU A 81 4.35 -13.54 16.53
C GLU A 81 4.36 -13.76 15.01
N TYR A 82 3.47 -13.07 14.28
CA TYR A 82 3.42 -13.19 12.81
C TYR A 82 4.60 -12.50 12.14
N VAL A 83 5.06 -11.37 12.68
CA VAL A 83 6.27 -10.70 12.20
C VAL A 83 7.47 -11.64 12.27
N ASP A 84 7.65 -12.32 13.41
CA ASP A 84 8.76 -13.25 13.63
C ASP A 84 8.64 -14.49 12.73
N SER A 85 7.45 -15.10 12.67
CA SER A 85 7.19 -16.28 11.83
C SER A 85 7.40 -16.02 10.34
N ILE A 86 6.93 -14.86 9.84
CA ILE A 86 7.10 -14.49 8.44
C ILE A 86 8.59 -14.35 8.09
N GLN A 87 9.38 -13.75 8.95
CA GLN A 87 10.83 -13.63 8.74
C GLN A 87 11.52 -15.00 8.73
N GLU A 88 11.13 -15.91 9.65
CA GLU A 88 11.65 -17.28 9.69
C GLU A 88 11.29 -18.04 8.41
N ASP A 89 10.06 -17.96 7.95
CA ASP A 89 9.59 -18.64 6.74
C ASP A 89 10.31 -18.15 5.47
N ILE A 90 10.55 -16.83 5.33
CA ILE A 90 11.30 -16.28 4.21
C ILE A 90 12.73 -16.79 4.20
N LYS A 91 13.39 -16.81 5.37
CA LYS A 91 14.75 -17.36 5.51
C LYS A 91 14.78 -18.87 5.23
N TRP A 92 13.76 -19.61 5.68
CA TRP A 92 13.63 -21.03 5.40
C TRP A 92 13.48 -21.31 3.89
N LEU A 93 12.81 -20.45 3.14
CA LEU A 93 12.76 -20.51 1.68
C LEU A 93 14.11 -20.20 1.02
N GLY A 94 15.14 -19.80 1.77
CA GLY A 94 16.45 -19.42 1.25
C GLY A 94 16.48 -18.02 0.67
N CYS A 95 15.46 -17.20 0.95
CA CYS A 95 15.37 -15.80 0.55
C CYS A 95 15.87 -14.89 1.66
N ASP A 96 16.51 -13.78 1.30
CA ASP A 96 17.07 -12.82 2.25
C ASP A 96 16.87 -11.40 1.73
N TRP A 97 16.49 -10.50 2.64
CA TRP A 97 16.29 -9.08 2.38
C TRP A 97 17.48 -8.22 2.82
N GLY A 98 18.52 -8.81 3.41
CA GLY A 98 19.69 -8.08 3.92
C GLY A 98 19.32 -7.06 4.98
N GLU A 99 19.62 -5.79 4.73
CA GLU A 99 19.31 -4.67 5.63
C GLU A 99 17.96 -4.00 5.31
N HIS A 100 17.23 -4.50 4.30
CA HIS A 100 16.02 -3.88 3.77
C HIS A 100 14.75 -4.44 4.42
N LEU A 101 14.66 -4.26 5.76
CA LEU A 101 13.47 -4.56 6.56
C LEU A 101 12.77 -3.26 6.92
N TYR A 102 11.51 -3.13 6.50
CA TYR A 102 10.70 -1.93 6.69
C TYR A 102 9.37 -2.25 7.34
N PHE A 103 8.75 -1.23 7.93
CA PHE A 103 7.40 -1.28 8.49
C PHE A 103 6.63 -0.04 8.01
N ALA A 104 5.39 -0.21 7.60
CA ALA A 104 4.50 0.89 7.20
C ALA A 104 4.38 1.93 8.31
N SER A 105 4.33 1.48 9.57
CA SER A 105 4.25 2.34 10.76
C SER A 105 5.44 3.30 10.92
N ASN A 106 6.60 3.02 10.31
CA ASN A 106 7.73 3.95 10.30
C ASN A 106 7.47 5.20 9.46
N TYR A 107 6.51 5.13 8.54
CA TYR A 107 6.15 6.20 7.61
C TYR A 107 4.88 6.95 8.01
N PHE A 108 4.24 6.68 9.14
CA PHE A 108 2.95 7.28 9.53
C PHE A 108 2.94 8.81 9.55
N GLU A 109 4.04 9.46 9.99
CA GLU A 109 4.16 10.93 9.91
C GLU A 109 4.20 11.41 8.45
N PHE A 110 4.96 10.73 7.60
CA PHE A 110 5.03 11.05 6.17
C PHE A 110 3.68 10.86 5.48
N PHE A 111 2.96 9.77 5.79
CA PHE A 111 1.61 9.56 5.25
C PHE A 111 0.64 10.66 5.69
N TYR A 112 0.74 11.09 6.95
CA TYR A 112 -0.07 12.19 7.45
C TYR A 112 0.22 13.48 6.68
N ASP A 113 1.48 13.80 6.45
CA ASP A 113 1.89 15.00 5.69
C ASP A 113 1.41 14.92 4.23
N CYS A 114 1.47 13.75 3.60
CA CYS A 114 0.92 13.53 2.26
C CYS A 114 -0.61 13.73 2.23
N ALA A 115 -1.34 13.23 3.23
CA ALA A 115 -2.78 13.44 3.34
C ALA A 115 -3.12 14.93 3.51
N VAL A 116 -2.37 15.65 4.35
CA VAL A 116 -2.49 17.11 4.48
C VAL A 116 -2.25 17.83 3.15
N CYS A 117 -1.27 17.34 2.36
CA CYS A 117 -0.99 17.89 1.03
C CYS A 117 -2.19 17.69 0.08
N LEU A 118 -2.79 16.49 0.05
CA LEU A 118 -3.99 16.21 -0.75
C LEU A 118 -5.17 17.10 -0.35
N ILE A 119 -5.37 17.35 0.96
CA ILE A 119 -6.41 18.27 1.43
C ILE A 119 -6.14 19.70 0.91
N ARG A 120 -4.90 20.19 1.03
CA ARG A 120 -4.51 21.52 0.55
C ARG A 120 -4.71 21.71 -0.95
N GLU A 121 -4.51 20.63 -1.72
CA GLU A 121 -4.76 20.63 -3.17
C GLU A 121 -6.26 20.45 -3.53
N GLY A 122 -7.15 20.30 -2.53
CA GLY A 122 -8.57 20.04 -2.76
C GLY A 122 -8.86 18.63 -3.30
N LYS A 123 -7.91 17.71 -3.14
CA LYS A 123 -8.00 16.31 -3.60
C LYS A 123 -8.46 15.33 -2.51
N ALA A 124 -8.64 15.79 -1.27
CA ALA A 124 -9.19 15.00 -0.18
C ALA A 124 -10.12 15.84 0.70
N PHE A 125 -11.07 15.18 1.33
CA PHE A 125 -12.05 15.79 2.22
C PHE A 125 -12.40 14.87 3.38
N VAL A 126 -12.72 15.47 4.54
CA VAL A 126 -13.20 14.73 5.70
C VAL A 126 -14.69 14.46 5.54
N ASP A 127 -15.07 13.22 5.57
CA ASP A 127 -16.46 12.74 5.49
C ASP A 127 -16.94 12.29 6.86
N GLN A 128 -18.06 12.86 7.32
CA GLN A 128 -18.70 12.54 8.59
C GLN A 128 -20.01 11.76 8.40
N GLN A 129 -20.20 11.16 7.23
CA GLN A 129 -21.26 10.19 7.01
C GLN A 129 -20.95 8.91 7.79
N ARG A 130 -22.01 8.29 8.30
CA ARG A 130 -21.88 6.96 8.94
C ARG A 130 -21.47 5.90 7.91
N PRO A 131 -20.81 4.83 8.33
CA PRO A 131 -20.36 3.76 7.44
C PRO A 131 -21.45 3.20 6.52
N GLU A 132 -22.69 3.11 7.02
CA GLU A 132 -23.87 2.65 6.24
C GLU A 132 -24.25 3.65 5.14
N GLU A 133 -24.14 4.94 5.41
CA GLU A 133 -24.45 6.00 4.45
C GLU A 133 -23.39 6.04 3.33
N ILE A 134 -22.11 5.94 3.70
CA ILE A 134 -21.00 5.85 2.71
C ILE A 134 -21.20 4.62 1.82
N ARG A 135 -21.51 3.46 2.43
CA ARG A 135 -21.76 2.21 1.68
C ARG A 135 -22.95 2.34 0.73
N ALA A 136 -24.04 2.94 1.18
CA ALA A 136 -25.23 3.16 0.35
C ALA A 136 -24.94 4.13 -0.80
N ALA A 137 -24.15 5.19 -0.55
CA ALA A 137 -23.76 6.18 -1.55
C ALA A 137 -22.76 5.65 -2.57
N HIS A 138 -22.06 4.54 -2.30
CA HIS A 138 -21.03 3.98 -3.18
C HIS A 138 -21.59 3.43 -4.50
N GLY A 139 -22.89 3.15 -4.56
CA GLY A 139 -23.56 2.60 -5.74
C GLY A 139 -23.24 1.12 -5.98
N THR A 140 -23.42 0.66 -7.20
CA THR A 140 -23.16 -0.73 -7.63
C THR A 140 -22.28 -0.73 -8.88
N VAL A 141 -21.88 -1.90 -9.36
CA VAL A 141 -21.16 -2.02 -10.64
C VAL A 141 -21.97 -1.45 -11.83
N ALA A 142 -23.31 -1.52 -11.76
CA ALA A 142 -24.19 -1.06 -12.81
C ALA A 142 -24.69 0.40 -12.61
N GLU A 143 -24.59 0.92 -11.40
CA GLU A 143 -25.10 2.25 -11.06
C GLU A 143 -23.97 3.10 -10.45
N PRO A 144 -23.80 4.36 -10.86
CA PRO A 144 -22.81 5.24 -10.29
C PRO A 144 -23.10 5.51 -8.82
N GLY A 145 -22.06 5.88 -8.08
CA GLY A 145 -22.21 6.36 -6.72
C GLY A 145 -22.76 7.78 -6.66
N THR A 146 -23.15 8.20 -5.46
CA THR A 146 -23.61 9.55 -5.14
C THR A 146 -22.55 10.27 -4.34
N GLU A 147 -22.27 11.51 -4.68
CA GLU A 147 -21.30 12.33 -3.97
C GLU A 147 -21.73 12.59 -2.52
N SER A 148 -20.74 12.63 -1.62
CA SER A 148 -20.98 13.00 -0.22
C SER A 148 -21.38 14.48 -0.11
N PRO A 149 -22.29 14.85 0.81
CA PRO A 149 -22.62 16.25 1.09
C PRO A 149 -21.42 17.03 1.63
N TYR A 150 -20.37 16.37 2.08
CA TYR A 150 -19.15 16.98 2.60
C TYR A 150 -18.03 17.12 1.55
N ARG A 151 -18.25 16.62 0.34
CA ARG A 151 -17.23 16.55 -0.73
C ARG A 151 -16.67 17.92 -1.11
N ASP A 152 -17.51 18.94 -1.10
CA ASP A 152 -17.14 20.32 -1.49
C ASP A 152 -16.89 21.25 -0.29
N ARG A 153 -16.62 20.66 0.89
CA ARG A 153 -16.24 21.43 2.08
C ARG A 153 -14.96 22.23 1.82
N PRO A 154 -14.84 23.47 2.34
CA PRO A 154 -13.64 24.30 2.20
C PRO A 154 -12.38 23.60 2.71
N VAL A 155 -11.23 23.86 2.06
CA VAL A 155 -9.93 23.27 2.41
C VAL A 155 -9.58 23.51 3.88
N GLU A 156 -9.73 24.74 4.37
CA GLU A 156 -9.38 25.10 5.76
C GLU A 156 -10.23 24.36 6.80
N GLU A 157 -11.48 24.09 6.49
CA GLU A 157 -12.35 23.30 7.35
C GLU A 157 -11.92 21.83 7.35
N ASN A 158 -11.58 21.26 6.18
CA ASN A 158 -11.06 19.89 6.09
C ASN A 158 -9.73 19.73 6.84
N LEU A 159 -8.82 20.69 6.75
CA LEU A 159 -7.56 20.69 7.52
C LEU A 159 -7.84 20.65 9.02
N THR A 160 -8.71 21.56 9.49
CA THR A 160 -9.09 21.62 10.91
C THR A 160 -9.71 20.31 11.40
N LEU A 161 -10.58 19.70 10.59
CA LEU A 161 -11.22 18.42 10.94
C LEU A 161 -10.23 17.26 10.94
N PHE A 162 -9.29 17.23 9.99
CA PHE A 162 -8.27 16.19 9.94
C PHE A 162 -7.29 16.28 11.11
N GLU A 163 -6.92 17.50 11.53
CA GLU A 163 -6.17 17.73 12.77
C GLU A 163 -6.93 17.21 14.00
N LYS A 164 -8.24 17.44 14.09
CA LYS A 164 -9.10 16.92 15.15
C LYS A 164 -9.21 15.39 15.12
N MET A 165 -9.25 14.78 13.94
CA MET A 165 -9.17 13.31 13.82
C MET A 165 -7.87 12.79 14.44
N ARG A 166 -6.72 13.41 14.12
CA ARG A 166 -5.42 13.04 14.70
C ARG A 166 -5.37 13.28 16.21
N ALA A 167 -6.02 14.32 16.69
CA ALA A 167 -6.07 14.66 18.12
C ALA A 167 -7.00 13.73 18.94
N GLY A 168 -7.72 12.80 18.29
CA GLY A 168 -8.63 11.87 18.95
C GLY A 168 -9.96 12.51 19.37
N GLU A 169 -10.38 13.60 18.75
CA GLU A 169 -11.65 14.26 19.06
C GLU A 169 -12.89 13.54 18.45
N PHE A 170 -12.66 12.58 17.53
CA PHE A 170 -13.70 11.75 16.90
C PHE A 170 -13.65 10.33 17.42
N GLN A 171 -14.83 9.70 17.59
CA GLN A 171 -14.92 8.27 17.89
C GLN A 171 -14.76 7.43 16.62
N ASP A 172 -14.53 6.13 16.79
CA ASP A 172 -14.43 5.19 15.67
C ASP A 172 -15.68 5.22 14.80
N GLY A 173 -15.48 5.41 13.50
CA GLY A 173 -16.56 5.49 12.52
C GLY A 173 -17.28 6.86 12.43
N GLU A 174 -16.93 7.87 13.22
CA GLU A 174 -17.54 9.21 13.16
C GLU A 174 -16.97 10.07 12.00
N ALA A 175 -15.73 9.83 11.62
CA ALA A 175 -15.08 10.56 10.53
C ALA A 175 -14.07 9.69 9.79
N VAL A 176 -13.96 9.92 8.48
CA VAL A 176 -12.93 9.35 7.60
C VAL A 176 -12.38 10.44 6.70
N LEU A 177 -11.15 10.27 6.23
CA LEU A 177 -10.63 11.08 5.12
C LEU A 177 -10.84 10.30 3.81
N ARG A 178 -11.42 10.94 2.82
CA ARG A 178 -11.66 10.35 1.49
C ARG A 178 -10.88 11.10 0.42
N ALA A 179 -10.32 10.37 -0.54
CA ALA A 179 -9.80 10.97 -1.76
C ALA A 179 -10.97 11.47 -2.63
N LYS A 180 -10.77 12.62 -3.29
CA LYS A 180 -11.75 13.23 -4.19
C LYS A 180 -11.42 12.85 -5.63
N VAL A 181 -11.98 11.73 -6.10
CA VAL A 181 -11.67 11.14 -7.41
C VAL A 181 -12.89 11.19 -8.35
N ASP A 182 -13.69 10.13 -8.45
CA ASP A 182 -14.82 10.07 -9.37
C ASP A 182 -15.89 9.07 -8.90
N MET A 183 -17.00 9.56 -8.37
CA MET A 183 -18.11 8.73 -7.91
C MET A 183 -18.86 8.01 -9.03
N ALA A 184 -18.64 8.40 -10.31
CA ALA A 184 -19.23 7.76 -11.48
C ALA A 184 -18.31 6.69 -12.12
N SER A 185 -17.11 6.50 -11.61
CA SER A 185 -16.16 5.52 -12.15
C SER A 185 -16.75 4.11 -12.22
N SER A 186 -16.48 3.39 -13.32
CA SER A 186 -16.79 1.96 -13.44
C SER A 186 -15.93 1.10 -12.51
N ASN A 187 -14.72 1.58 -12.16
CA ASN A 187 -13.89 1.00 -11.13
C ASN A 187 -14.31 1.52 -9.75
N MET A 188 -14.90 0.65 -8.94
CA MET A 188 -15.42 1.04 -7.62
C MET A 188 -14.32 1.54 -6.67
N HIS A 189 -13.07 1.11 -6.82
CA HIS A 189 -11.92 1.61 -6.03
C HIS A 189 -11.60 3.09 -6.30
N MET A 190 -12.11 3.66 -7.41
CA MET A 190 -11.96 5.07 -7.76
C MET A 190 -13.11 5.96 -7.28
N ARG A 191 -14.12 5.40 -6.60
CA ARG A 191 -15.29 6.16 -6.14
C ARG A 191 -15.05 6.79 -4.78
N ASP A 192 -14.29 7.88 -4.76
CA ASP A 192 -13.89 8.64 -3.58
C ASP A 192 -13.50 7.70 -2.41
N PRO A 193 -12.41 6.90 -2.56
CA PRO A 193 -12.05 5.89 -1.57
C PRO A 193 -11.66 6.51 -0.23
N ILE A 194 -11.90 5.77 0.85
CA ILE A 194 -11.40 6.12 2.17
C ILE A 194 -9.89 5.93 2.18
N ILE A 195 -9.13 6.97 2.57
CA ILE A 195 -7.68 6.94 2.68
C ILE A 195 -7.17 6.99 4.12
N TYR A 196 -7.98 7.49 5.08
CA TYR A 196 -7.74 7.42 6.52
C TYR A 196 -9.02 7.14 7.29
N ARG A 197 -8.90 6.39 8.39
CA ARG A 197 -9.98 6.12 9.33
C ARG A 197 -9.55 6.45 10.76
N VAL A 198 -10.52 6.76 11.61
CA VAL A 198 -10.35 6.83 13.07
C VAL A 198 -10.46 5.42 13.64
N LEU A 199 -9.50 5.05 14.51
CA LEU A 199 -9.48 3.78 15.21
C LEU A 199 -8.65 3.90 16.50
N HIS A 200 -9.30 3.77 17.66
CA HIS A 200 -8.68 3.89 18.97
C HIS A 200 -8.18 2.53 19.46
N GLU A 201 -7.14 2.02 18.81
CA GLU A 201 -6.46 0.78 19.21
C GLU A 201 -4.96 1.02 19.30
N SER A 202 -4.30 0.37 20.27
CA SER A 202 -2.86 0.44 20.45
C SER A 202 -2.16 -0.34 19.35
N HIS A 203 -1.18 0.27 18.72
CA HIS A 203 -0.41 -0.31 17.62
C HIS A 203 0.84 -1.02 18.14
N HIS A 204 1.20 -2.20 17.63
CA HIS A 204 2.32 -3.00 18.11
C HIS A 204 3.69 -2.25 18.10
N ASN A 205 3.94 -1.38 17.10
CA ASN A 205 5.18 -0.61 17.00
C ASN A 205 5.09 0.81 17.57
N THR A 206 3.94 1.50 17.39
CA THR A 206 3.81 2.92 17.74
C THR A 206 3.04 3.18 19.02
N GLY A 207 2.47 2.12 19.64
CA GLY A 207 1.65 2.23 20.84
C GLY A 207 0.43 3.12 20.62
N ASP A 208 0.15 4.00 21.58
CA ASP A 208 -1.02 4.90 21.56
C ASP A 208 -0.73 6.25 20.88
N LYS A 209 0.35 6.36 20.10
CA LYS A 209 0.73 7.61 19.42
C LYS A 209 -0.29 8.04 18.37
N TRP A 210 -0.96 7.10 17.75
CA TRP A 210 -1.91 7.30 16.66
C TRP A 210 -3.30 6.80 17.02
N CYS A 211 -4.32 7.52 16.57
CA CYS A 211 -5.72 7.13 16.61
C CYS A 211 -6.39 7.27 15.23
N ILE A 212 -5.59 7.57 14.21
CA ILE A 212 -5.98 7.53 12.81
C ILE A 212 -4.99 6.69 12.04
N TYR A 213 -5.46 5.88 11.13
CA TYR A 213 -4.63 4.94 10.37
C TYR A 213 -4.93 5.05 8.88
N PRO A 214 -3.89 5.02 8.03
CA PRO A 214 -4.07 5.04 6.58
C PRO A 214 -4.69 3.73 6.10
N MET A 215 -5.39 3.80 4.96
CA MET A 215 -5.88 2.62 4.26
C MET A 215 -4.81 2.13 3.28
N TYR A 216 -4.85 0.83 2.96
CA TYR A 216 -3.93 0.17 2.05
C TYR A 216 -3.67 0.92 0.74
N ASP A 217 -4.74 1.32 0.04
CA ASP A 217 -4.62 2.00 -1.26
C ASP A 217 -3.91 3.36 -1.20
N PHE A 218 -3.83 3.96 -0.01
CA PHE A 218 -3.10 5.20 0.21
C PHE A 218 -1.67 4.96 0.71
N ALA A 219 -1.47 4.03 1.64
CA ALA A 219 -0.16 3.76 2.23
C ALA A 219 0.79 3.12 1.21
N HIS A 220 0.34 2.08 0.53
CA HIS A 220 1.16 1.23 -0.33
C HIS A 220 1.95 1.95 -1.44
N PRO A 221 1.36 2.86 -2.26
CA PRO A 221 2.12 3.61 -3.25
C PRO A 221 3.16 4.55 -2.62
N LEU A 222 2.86 5.13 -1.46
CA LEU A 222 3.78 6.01 -0.74
C LEU A 222 4.97 5.23 -0.17
N GLU A 223 4.75 4.03 0.34
CA GLU A 223 5.79 3.11 0.79
C GLU A 223 6.71 2.71 -0.37
N ASP A 224 6.15 2.26 -1.48
CA ASP A 224 6.91 1.91 -2.67
C ASP A 224 7.77 3.09 -3.15
N ALA A 225 7.24 4.32 -3.08
CA ALA A 225 8.00 5.52 -3.43
C ALA A 225 9.13 5.82 -2.43
N CYS A 226 8.88 5.72 -1.11
CA CYS A 226 9.89 5.93 -0.08
C CYS A 226 11.05 4.93 -0.16
N GLU A 227 10.74 3.69 -0.50
CA GLU A 227 11.70 2.59 -0.59
C GLU A 227 12.32 2.47 -1.99
N HIS A 228 11.97 3.37 -2.91
CA HIS A 228 12.47 3.38 -4.29
C HIS A 228 12.20 2.06 -5.04
N VAL A 229 11.07 1.41 -4.75
CA VAL A 229 10.63 0.20 -5.45
C VAL A 229 10.45 0.49 -6.93
N THR A 230 11.17 -0.23 -7.78
CA THR A 230 11.11 -0.03 -9.24
C THR A 230 10.09 -0.95 -9.90
N HIS A 231 9.94 -2.16 -9.36
CA HIS A 231 9.04 -3.19 -9.88
C HIS A 231 8.14 -3.72 -8.76
N SER A 232 6.94 -3.17 -8.70
CA SER A 232 5.89 -3.56 -7.76
C SER A 232 5.15 -4.78 -8.32
N LEU A 233 5.53 -5.99 -7.84
CA LEU A 233 4.93 -7.25 -8.27
C LEU A 233 3.73 -7.58 -7.37
N CYS A 234 2.60 -7.90 -7.98
CA CYS A 234 1.38 -8.32 -7.29
C CYS A 234 0.62 -9.34 -8.13
N THR A 235 -0.40 -9.97 -7.54
CA THR A 235 -1.30 -10.87 -8.25
C THR A 235 -2.34 -10.09 -9.04
N LEU A 236 -3.01 -10.76 -9.99
CA LEU A 236 -3.98 -10.13 -10.90
C LEU A 236 -5.17 -9.49 -10.18
N GLU A 237 -5.49 -9.93 -8.96
CA GLU A 237 -6.56 -9.37 -8.14
C GLU A 237 -6.34 -7.88 -7.83
N PHE A 238 -5.09 -7.42 -7.82
CA PHE A 238 -4.71 -6.03 -7.56
C PHE A 238 -4.74 -5.13 -8.82
N GLU A 239 -5.08 -5.67 -10.00
CA GLU A 239 -5.18 -4.86 -11.22
C GLU A 239 -6.17 -3.70 -11.06
N VAL A 240 -7.28 -3.94 -10.36
CA VAL A 240 -8.31 -2.91 -10.10
C VAL A 240 -7.86 -1.80 -9.15
N HIS A 241 -6.81 -2.03 -8.34
CA HIS A 241 -6.22 -1.04 -7.44
C HIS A 241 -5.19 -0.14 -8.15
N ARG A 242 -4.65 -0.57 -9.31
CA ARG A 242 -3.62 0.20 -10.00
C ARG A 242 -4.03 1.64 -10.34
N PRO A 243 -5.26 1.94 -10.81
CA PRO A 243 -5.64 3.32 -11.08
C PRO A 243 -5.58 4.26 -9.87
N ILE A 244 -5.87 3.78 -8.66
CA ILE A 244 -5.73 4.59 -7.44
C ILE A 244 -4.28 4.68 -6.98
N TYR A 245 -3.47 3.65 -7.23
CA TYR A 245 -2.03 3.67 -7.01
C TYR A 245 -1.35 4.74 -7.89
N ASP A 246 -1.73 4.84 -9.16
CA ASP A 246 -1.16 5.81 -10.11
C ASP A 246 -1.71 7.24 -9.85
N TRP A 247 -2.90 7.39 -9.24
CA TRP A 247 -3.53 8.67 -8.89
C TRP A 247 -2.81 9.39 -7.76
#